data_d62d0b71ff1a69cf9237c46c7766657e
#
_entry.id   d62d0b71ff1a69cf9237c46c7766657e
#
_cell.length_a   1.000
_cell.length_b   1.000
_cell.length_c   1.000
_cell.angle_alpha   90.00
_cell.angle_beta   90.00
_cell.angle_gamma   90.00
#
_symmetry.space_group_name_H-M   'P 1'
#
loop_
_entity.id
_entity.type
_entity.pdbx_description
1 polymer ?
#
loop_
_entity_poly.entity_id
_entity_poly.type
_entity_poly.pdbx_seq_one_letter_code
_entity_poly.pdbx_strand_id
1 'polypeptide(L)'
;MRSHTFKQEKCSDRRYFIGGSDARIIMGNDEAALLRLWRGKRGEAEPEDLSGNLIVQLGLATEDLNRRWYELNTGQVITDIQRLVRHPALRWMAATLDGWVQGSDAVFEAKFMLPWSFSEEGALEKYAPQLQHNMWWRPGRRCSR
;
A
#
# COMPACT_ATOMS: atom_id res chain seq x y z
N MET A 1 1.91 -26.84 8.52
CA MET A 1 1.36 -26.95 7.17
C MET A 1 -0.01 -26.25 7.12
N ARG A 2 -0.06 -24.91 7.09
CA ARG A 2 -1.25 -24.08 6.88
C ARG A 2 -0.78 -22.63 6.65
N SER A 3 -0.41 -22.26 5.43
CA SER A 3 -0.02 -20.89 5.09
C SER A 3 -0.47 -20.41 3.69
N HIS A 4 -1.40 -21.09 3.03
CA HIS A 4 -1.78 -20.76 1.66
C HIS A 4 -3.12 -20.03 1.49
N THR A 5 -3.94 -19.89 2.53
CA THR A 5 -5.31 -19.37 2.38
C THR A 5 -5.40 -17.84 2.43
N PHE A 6 -4.44 -17.17 3.07
CA PHE A 6 -4.50 -15.70 3.27
C PHE A 6 -4.17 -14.85 2.02
N LYS A 7 -3.43 -15.43 1.06
CA LYS A 7 -2.98 -14.67 -0.12
C LYS A 7 -4.04 -14.60 -1.23
N GLN A 8 -4.95 -15.56 -1.28
CA GLN A 8 -5.95 -15.66 -2.34
C GLN A 8 -7.17 -14.76 -2.12
N GLU A 9 -7.60 -14.53 -0.87
CA GLU A 9 -8.70 -13.61 -0.55
C GLU A 9 -8.35 -12.14 -0.79
N LYS A 10 -7.06 -11.76 -0.63
CA LYS A 10 -6.60 -10.39 -0.90
C LYS A 10 -6.70 -9.99 -2.38
N CYS A 11 -6.58 -10.91 -3.31
CA CYS A 11 -6.53 -10.60 -4.75
C CYS A 11 -7.92 -10.39 -5.36
N SER A 12 -8.92 -11.18 -4.97
CA SER A 12 -10.28 -11.10 -5.53
C SER A 12 -11.04 -9.83 -5.10
N ASP A 13 -10.70 -9.28 -3.95
CA ASP A 13 -11.39 -8.14 -3.34
C ASP A 13 -10.89 -6.77 -3.87
N ARG A 14 -9.68 -6.70 -4.41
CA ARG A 14 -9.06 -5.44 -4.90
C ARG A 14 -9.76 -4.83 -6.12
N ARG A 15 -10.55 -5.58 -6.85
CA ARG A 15 -11.32 -5.05 -8.00
C ARG A 15 -12.40 -4.05 -7.58
N TYR A 16 -12.91 -4.16 -6.36
CA TYR A 16 -14.08 -3.41 -5.89
C TYR A 16 -13.72 -2.12 -5.12
N PHE A 17 -12.44 -1.79 -5.00
CA PHE A 17 -12.03 -0.56 -4.33
C PHE A 17 -10.76 0.03 -4.95
N ILE A 18 -10.55 1.30 -4.72
CA ILE A 18 -9.32 2.02 -5.02
C ILE A 18 -8.44 1.99 -3.77
N GLY A 19 -7.23 1.44 -3.91
CA GLY A 19 -6.21 1.42 -2.86
C GLY A 19 -5.16 2.52 -3.03
N GLY A 20 -4.23 2.65 -2.08
CA GLY A 20 -3.20 3.68 -2.15
C GLY A 20 -2.29 3.56 -3.39
N SER A 21 -1.92 2.34 -3.79
CA SER A 21 -1.16 2.13 -5.03
C SER A 21 -1.95 2.51 -6.28
N ASP A 22 -3.27 2.30 -6.28
CA ASP A 22 -4.14 2.69 -7.38
C ASP A 22 -4.23 4.22 -7.45
N ALA A 23 -4.35 4.92 -6.31
CA ALA A 23 -4.34 6.38 -6.23
C ALA A 23 -3.07 6.97 -6.84
N ARG A 24 -1.90 6.35 -6.62
CA ARG A 24 -0.64 6.75 -7.24
C ARG A 24 -0.69 6.63 -8.77
N ILE A 25 -1.29 5.57 -9.31
CA ILE A 25 -1.44 5.38 -10.76
C ILE A 25 -2.42 6.41 -11.33
N ILE A 26 -3.54 6.65 -10.66
CA ILE A 26 -4.60 7.59 -11.10
C ILE A 26 -4.06 9.03 -11.15
N MET A 27 -3.24 9.40 -10.19
CA MET A 27 -2.66 10.75 -10.10
C MET A 27 -1.34 10.90 -10.89
N GLY A 28 -0.84 9.81 -11.46
CA GLY A 28 0.37 9.83 -12.29
C GLY A 28 0.10 10.20 -13.74
N ASN A 29 1.17 10.26 -14.54
CA ASN A 29 1.13 10.65 -15.95
C ASN A 29 1.27 9.44 -16.90
N ASP A 30 1.23 8.20 -16.39
CA ASP A 30 1.33 6.98 -17.22
C ASP A 30 -0.06 6.50 -17.64
N GLU A 31 -0.46 6.93 -18.84
CA GLU A 31 -1.75 6.57 -19.43
C GLU A 31 -1.90 5.06 -19.63
N ALA A 32 -0.81 4.36 -19.99
CA ALA A 32 -0.84 2.92 -20.17
C ALA A 32 -1.07 2.19 -18.84
N ALA A 33 -0.46 2.66 -17.74
CA ALA A 33 -0.71 2.13 -16.41
C ALA A 33 -2.14 2.40 -15.95
N LEU A 34 -2.68 3.59 -16.22
CA LEU A 34 -4.05 3.95 -15.90
C LEU A 34 -5.05 3.06 -16.64
N LEU A 35 -4.83 2.83 -17.93
CA LEU A 35 -5.69 1.96 -18.73
C LEU A 35 -5.64 0.49 -18.26
N ARG A 36 -4.45 -0.02 -17.88
CA ARG A 36 -4.31 -1.36 -17.27
C ARG A 36 -5.08 -1.45 -15.96
N LEU A 37 -4.93 -0.45 -15.08
CA LEU A 37 -5.68 -0.39 -13.83
C LEU A 37 -7.19 -0.41 -14.07
N TRP A 38 -7.69 0.42 -14.97
CA TRP A 38 -9.11 0.49 -15.31
C TRP A 38 -9.66 -0.86 -15.80
N ARG A 39 -8.96 -1.50 -16.74
CA ARG A 39 -9.34 -2.84 -17.24
C ARG A 39 -9.33 -3.89 -16.14
N GLY A 40 -8.32 -3.87 -15.27
CA GLY A 40 -8.25 -4.77 -14.12
C GLY A 40 -9.41 -4.58 -13.13
N LYS A 41 -9.80 -3.32 -12.86
CA LYS A 41 -10.98 -3.03 -12.00
C LYS A 41 -12.30 -3.51 -12.61
N ARG A 42 -12.41 -3.50 -13.92
CA ARG A 42 -13.56 -4.06 -14.64
C ARG A 42 -13.56 -5.58 -14.78
N GLY A 43 -12.46 -6.23 -14.37
CA GLY A 43 -12.29 -7.67 -14.55
C GLY A 43 -12.04 -8.07 -16.01
N GLU A 44 -11.62 -7.14 -16.86
CA GLU A 44 -11.29 -7.35 -18.28
C GLU A 44 -9.82 -7.73 -18.49
N ALA A 45 -9.02 -7.68 -17.45
CA ALA A 45 -7.62 -8.09 -17.46
C ALA A 45 -7.28 -8.83 -16.17
N GLU A 46 -6.49 -9.89 -16.30
CA GLU A 46 -5.91 -10.57 -15.12
C GLU A 46 -4.86 -9.67 -14.46
N PRO A 47 -4.70 -9.80 -13.13
CA PRO A 47 -3.61 -9.15 -12.43
C PRO A 47 -2.25 -9.54 -13.02
N GLU A 48 -1.36 -8.56 -13.16
CA GLU A 48 0.00 -8.81 -13.61
C GLU A 48 0.73 -9.75 -12.61
N ASP A 49 1.36 -10.82 -13.12
CA ASP A 49 2.22 -11.67 -12.32
C ASP A 49 3.59 -11.01 -12.13
N LEU A 50 3.80 -10.46 -10.95
CA LEU A 50 5.05 -9.79 -10.55
C LEU A 50 6.01 -10.73 -9.81
N SER A 51 5.74 -12.03 -9.77
CA SER A 51 6.59 -13.00 -9.06
C SER A 51 8.03 -13.07 -9.60
N GLY A 52 8.20 -12.85 -10.90
CA GLY A 52 9.50 -12.77 -11.56
C GLY A 52 10.18 -11.39 -11.51
N ASN A 53 9.54 -10.37 -10.97
CA ASN A 53 10.12 -9.03 -10.89
C ASN A 53 10.96 -8.87 -9.62
N LEU A 54 12.30 -8.90 -9.79
CA LEU A 54 13.25 -8.83 -8.67
C LEU A 54 13.07 -7.59 -7.80
N ILE A 55 12.78 -6.42 -8.38
CA ILE A 55 12.57 -5.19 -7.61
C ILE A 55 11.35 -5.30 -6.69
N VAL A 56 10.27 -5.89 -7.19
CA VAL A 56 9.07 -6.14 -6.38
C VAL A 56 9.36 -7.16 -5.28
N GLN A 57 10.10 -8.24 -5.60
CA GLN A 57 10.47 -9.26 -4.62
C GLN A 57 11.40 -8.70 -3.54
N LEU A 58 12.36 -7.84 -3.89
CA LEU A 58 13.21 -7.13 -2.93
C LEU A 58 12.38 -6.19 -2.03
N GLY A 59 11.41 -5.47 -2.60
CA GLY A 59 10.49 -4.64 -1.83
C GLY A 59 9.74 -5.44 -0.77
N LEU A 60 9.17 -6.58 -1.16
CA LEU A 60 8.44 -7.47 -0.25
C LEU A 60 9.36 -8.08 0.83
N ALA A 61 10.57 -8.52 0.44
CA ALA A 61 11.52 -9.14 1.36
C ALA A 61 12.09 -8.14 2.39
N THR A 62 12.25 -6.88 2.01
CA THR A 62 12.84 -5.83 2.87
C THR A 62 11.81 -5.08 3.71
N GLU A 63 10.53 -5.29 3.53
CA GLU A 63 9.48 -4.58 4.28
C GLU A 63 9.58 -4.81 5.80
N ASP A 64 9.74 -6.08 6.22
CA ASP A 64 9.92 -6.44 7.64
C ASP A 64 11.23 -5.88 8.20
N LEU A 65 12.31 -5.93 7.41
CA LEU A 65 13.60 -5.35 7.77
C LEU A 65 13.49 -3.83 7.99
N ASN A 66 12.85 -3.12 7.07
CA ASN A 66 12.65 -1.67 7.16
C ASN A 66 11.85 -1.29 8.40
N ARG A 67 10.78 -2.05 8.71
CA ARG A 67 9.97 -1.84 9.91
C ARG A 67 10.80 -2.01 11.18
N ARG A 68 11.52 -3.13 11.31
CA ARG A 68 12.37 -3.41 12.49
C ARG A 68 13.46 -2.37 12.63
N TRP A 69 14.08 -1.96 11.55
CA TRP A 69 15.09 -0.92 11.56
C TRP A 69 14.53 0.42 12.06
N TYR A 70 13.34 0.79 11.60
CA TYR A 70 12.64 1.98 12.08
C TYR A 70 12.34 1.90 13.58
N GLU A 71 11.76 0.80 14.04
CA GLU A 71 11.44 0.58 15.46
C GLU A 71 12.70 0.66 16.35
N LEU A 72 13.81 0.03 15.94
CA LEU A 72 15.07 0.06 16.66
C LEU A 72 15.70 1.45 16.74
N ASN A 73 15.60 2.25 15.69
CA ASN A 73 16.24 3.56 15.62
C ASN A 73 15.39 4.69 16.20
N THR A 74 14.08 4.52 16.27
CA THR A 74 13.17 5.56 16.78
C THR A 74 12.61 5.25 18.16
N GLY A 75 12.67 4.00 18.60
CA GLY A 75 11.99 3.53 19.81
C GLY A 75 10.45 3.48 19.67
N GLN A 76 9.92 3.76 18.49
CA GLN A 76 8.48 3.70 18.21
C GLN A 76 8.08 2.29 17.78
N VAL A 77 6.86 1.88 18.11
CA VAL A 77 6.32 0.57 17.78
C VAL A 77 5.37 0.70 16.60
N ILE A 78 5.49 -0.20 15.63
CA ILE A 78 4.57 -0.26 14.49
C ILE A 78 3.49 -1.31 14.75
N THR A 79 2.24 -0.91 14.64
CA THR A 79 1.05 -1.77 14.79
C THR A 79 0.25 -1.82 13.48
N ASP A 80 -0.83 -2.59 13.46
CA ASP A 80 -1.74 -2.72 12.29
C ASP A 80 -1.02 -3.10 10.98
N ILE A 81 0.00 -3.96 11.09
CA ILE A 81 0.85 -4.39 9.97
C ILE A 81 0.01 -5.12 8.92
N GLN A 82 0.14 -4.72 7.64
CA GLN A 82 -0.57 -5.29 6.50
C GLN A 82 -2.10 -5.31 6.68
N ARG A 83 -2.62 -4.36 7.46
CA ARG A 83 -4.05 -4.27 7.73
C ARG A 83 -4.80 -3.66 6.56
N LEU A 84 -5.79 -4.37 6.03
CA LEU A 84 -6.76 -3.80 5.10
C LEU A 84 -7.78 -2.97 5.89
N VAL A 85 -7.85 -1.68 5.59
CA VAL A 85 -8.82 -0.73 6.15
C VAL A 85 -9.75 -0.24 5.05
N ARG A 86 -11.04 -0.11 5.37
CA ARG A 86 -12.05 0.37 4.43
C ARG A 86 -12.62 1.70 4.90
N HIS A 87 -12.85 2.60 3.95
CA HIS A 87 -13.47 3.88 4.29
C HIS A 87 -14.93 3.65 4.73
N PRO A 88 -15.34 4.23 5.86
CA PRO A 88 -16.66 3.95 6.44
C PRO A 88 -17.83 4.41 5.58
N ALA A 89 -17.67 5.48 4.81
CA ALA A 89 -18.71 6.04 3.96
C ALA A 89 -18.47 5.77 2.46
N LEU A 90 -17.21 5.73 2.01
CA LEU A 90 -16.85 5.58 0.61
C LEU A 90 -16.49 4.11 0.33
N ARG A 91 -17.46 3.32 -0.10
CA ARG A 91 -17.30 1.87 -0.33
C ARG A 91 -16.19 1.52 -1.35
N TRP A 92 -15.91 2.44 -2.27
CA TRP A 92 -14.87 2.29 -3.29
C TRP A 92 -13.46 2.63 -2.78
N MET A 93 -13.31 3.09 -1.53
CA MET A 93 -12.04 3.52 -0.96
C MET A 93 -11.58 2.57 0.14
N ALA A 94 -10.38 2.02 -0.01
CA ALA A 94 -9.72 1.19 1.00
C ALA A 94 -8.20 1.36 0.93
N ALA A 95 -7.49 0.91 1.95
CA ALA A 95 -6.02 0.91 1.97
C ALA A 95 -5.51 -0.35 2.68
N THR A 96 -4.41 -0.92 2.19
CA THR A 96 -3.61 -1.86 2.97
C THR A 96 -2.42 -1.07 3.50
N LEU A 97 -2.33 -0.94 4.82
CA LEU A 97 -1.27 -0.19 5.49
C LEU A 97 -0.07 -1.11 5.71
N ASP A 98 1.15 -0.63 5.45
CA ASP A 98 2.36 -1.33 5.88
C ASP A 98 2.45 -1.30 7.41
N GLY A 99 1.94 -0.25 8.05
CA GLY A 99 1.77 -0.18 9.49
C GLY A 99 1.24 1.18 9.98
N TRP A 100 1.03 1.25 11.28
CA TRP A 100 0.64 2.45 12.01
C TRP A 100 1.62 2.69 13.14
N VAL A 101 2.14 3.91 13.28
CA VAL A 101 3.06 4.28 14.35
C VAL A 101 2.28 4.46 15.65
N GLN A 102 2.50 3.57 16.61
CA GLN A 102 1.78 3.58 17.89
C GLN A 102 2.06 4.88 18.66
N GLY A 103 1.01 5.49 19.19
CA GLY A 103 1.13 6.72 19.98
C GLY A 103 1.33 7.99 19.14
N SER A 104 1.41 7.87 17.81
CA SER A 104 1.42 9.00 16.89
C SER A 104 0.26 8.90 15.89
N ASP A 105 -0.03 10.00 15.21
CA ASP A 105 -1.09 10.05 14.19
C ASP A 105 -0.46 9.86 12.80
N ALA A 106 0.37 8.82 12.65
CA ALA A 106 1.18 8.60 11.46
C ALA A 106 1.04 7.19 10.88
N VAL A 107 0.96 7.11 9.56
CA VAL A 107 1.06 5.86 8.79
C VAL A 107 2.53 5.55 8.56
N PHE A 108 2.92 4.30 8.79
CA PHE A 108 4.20 3.76 8.35
C PHE A 108 4.03 3.19 6.94
N GLU A 109 4.90 3.60 6.04
CA GLU A 109 4.95 3.11 4.65
C GLU A 109 6.39 2.82 4.27
N ALA A 110 6.70 1.55 3.95
CA ALA A 110 8.02 1.13 3.52
C ALA A 110 8.12 1.10 1.99
N LYS A 111 9.20 1.68 1.44
CA LYS A 111 9.47 1.64 0.01
C LYS A 111 10.89 1.17 -0.27
N PHE A 112 11.02 0.21 -1.16
CA PHE A 112 12.31 -0.17 -1.72
C PHE A 112 12.60 0.70 -2.94
N MET A 113 13.75 1.38 -2.95
CA MET A 113 14.22 2.18 -4.08
C MET A 113 15.69 1.87 -4.34
N LEU A 114 16.05 1.81 -5.61
CA LEU A 114 17.44 1.59 -6.00
C LEU A 114 18.27 2.86 -5.73
N PRO A 115 19.49 2.76 -5.19
CA PRO A 115 20.27 3.92 -4.78
C PRO A 115 20.48 4.97 -5.88
N TRP A 116 20.69 4.51 -7.12
CA TRP A 116 20.91 5.39 -8.26
C TRP A 116 19.65 6.07 -8.82
N SER A 117 18.46 5.65 -8.40
CA SER A 117 17.18 6.25 -8.78
C SER A 117 16.51 6.98 -7.62
N PHE A 118 17.19 7.08 -6.48
CA PHE A 118 16.66 7.72 -5.29
C PHE A 118 16.97 9.22 -5.29
N SER A 119 15.93 10.02 -5.14
CA SER A 119 16.01 11.38 -4.60
C SER A 119 14.82 11.57 -3.66
N GLU A 120 14.99 12.38 -2.64
CA GLU A 120 13.94 12.61 -1.65
C GLU A 120 12.72 13.28 -2.28
N GLU A 121 12.95 14.32 -3.09
CA GLU A 121 11.89 15.03 -3.81
C GLU A 121 11.15 14.11 -4.78
N GLY A 122 11.89 13.30 -5.56
CA GLY A 122 11.29 12.36 -6.51
C GLY A 122 10.50 11.24 -5.82
N ALA A 123 10.96 10.79 -4.66
CA ALA A 123 10.23 9.83 -3.84
C ALA A 123 8.93 10.45 -3.30
N LEU A 124 8.99 11.66 -2.75
CA LEU A 124 7.82 12.38 -2.26
C LEU A 124 6.79 12.62 -3.37
N GLU A 125 7.21 13.16 -4.50
CA GLU A 125 6.33 13.40 -5.65
C GLU A 125 5.64 12.11 -6.10
N LYS A 126 6.41 11.04 -6.28
CA LYS A 126 5.93 9.73 -6.77
C LYS A 126 4.93 9.08 -5.81
N TYR A 127 5.17 9.16 -4.50
CA TYR A 127 4.38 8.43 -3.52
C TYR A 127 3.38 9.29 -2.74
N ALA A 128 3.41 10.62 -2.88
CA ALA A 128 2.47 11.52 -2.22
C ALA A 128 0.99 11.11 -2.41
N PRO A 129 0.51 10.75 -3.62
CA PRO A 129 -0.89 10.34 -3.79
C PRO A 129 -1.24 9.08 -2.97
N GLN A 130 -0.32 8.10 -2.89
CA GLN A 130 -0.52 6.90 -2.08
C GLN A 130 -0.56 7.24 -0.59
N LEU A 131 0.38 8.06 -0.13
CA LEU A 131 0.46 8.47 1.27
C LEU A 131 -0.77 9.27 1.69
N GLN A 132 -1.20 10.24 0.88
CA GLN A 132 -2.42 11.01 1.11
C GLN A 132 -3.65 10.11 1.16
N HIS A 133 -3.73 9.13 0.24
CA HIS A 133 -4.80 8.15 0.23
C HIS A 133 -4.80 7.30 1.50
N ASN A 134 -3.64 6.88 2.02
CA ASN A 134 -3.55 6.01 3.20
C ASN A 134 -3.80 6.79 4.51
N MET A 135 -3.46 8.09 4.57
CA MET A 135 -3.58 8.93 5.77
C MET A 135 -5.00 9.29 6.20
N TRP A 136 -6.04 9.03 5.39
CA TRP A 136 -7.43 9.24 5.83
C TRP A 136 -7.81 8.32 6.99
N TRP A 137 -7.18 7.14 7.07
CA TRP A 137 -7.47 6.18 8.11
C TRP A 137 -6.77 6.54 9.42
N ARG A 138 -7.48 6.35 10.55
CA ARG A 138 -6.94 6.56 11.89
C ARG A 138 -7.48 5.49 12.82
N PRO A 139 -6.63 4.84 13.69
CA PRO A 139 -7.08 3.90 14.68
C PRO A 139 -8.06 4.56 15.66
N GLY A 140 -9.13 3.87 16.02
CA GLY A 140 -10.09 4.34 17.03
C GLY A 140 -11.21 5.25 16.53
N ARG A 141 -11.20 5.72 15.31
CA ARG A 141 -12.40 6.33 14.72
C ARG A 141 -13.40 5.23 14.34
N ARG A 142 -14.26 4.88 15.29
CA ARG A 142 -15.50 4.20 14.93
C ARG A 142 -16.36 5.21 14.19
N CYS A 143 -16.81 4.82 13.01
CA CYS A 143 -17.88 5.56 12.37
C CYS A 143 -19.10 5.51 13.30
N SER A 144 -19.49 6.65 13.87
CA SER A 144 -20.84 6.80 14.39
C SER A 144 -21.78 6.60 13.20
N ARG A 145 -22.65 5.61 13.31
CA ARG A 145 -23.74 5.32 12.34
C ARG A 145 -24.69 6.50 12.26
#